data_61bec35d6fe0144ed209ee0d238981e0
#
_entry.id   61bec35d6fe0144ed209ee0d238981e0
#
_cell.length_a   1.000
_cell.length_b   1.000
_cell.length_c   1.000
_cell.angle_alpha   90.00
_cell.angle_beta   90.00
_cell.angle_gamma   90.00
#
_symmetry.space_group_name_H-M   'P 1'
#
loop_
_entity.id
_entity.type
_entity.pdbx_description
1 polymer ?
#
loop_
_entity_poly.entity_id
_entity_poly.type
_entity_poly.pdbx_seq_one_letter_code
_entity_poly.pdbx_strand_id
1 'polypeptide(L)' 'MKVKIITSNTEYGLEEELNAFLSRMNDDNILDIKYQGIGCHPPYGTKYPSAMVIMKS' A
#
# COMPACT_ATOMS: atom_id res chain seq x y z
N MET A 1 -6.78 -0.38 15.83
CA MET A 1 -6.46 -0.69 14.42
C MET A 1 -6.09 0.59 13.70
N LYS A 2 -5.02 0.55 12.96
CA LYS A 2 -4.56 1.68 12.16
C LYS A 2 -4.40 1.27 10.70
N VAL A 3 -4.46 2.25 9.83
CA VAL A 3 -4.30 2.02 8.40
C VAL A 3 -3.28 3.02 7.87
N LYS A 4 -2.34 2.53 7.06
CA LYS A 4 -1.38 3.36 6.35
C LYS A 4 -1.61 3.20 4.86
N ILE A 5 -1.85 4.30 4.17
CA ILE A 5 -2.03 4.28 2.73
C ILE A 5 -0.78 4.82 2.07
N ILE A 6 -0.22 4.04 1.16
CA ILE A 6 0.99 4.39 0.45
C ILE A 6 0.67 4.44 -1.04
N THR A 7 1.02 5.54 -1.68
CA THR A 7 0.77 5.74 -3.10
C THR A 7 2.08 6.13 -3.77
N SER A 8 2.28 5.66 -4.99
CA SER A 8 3.48 6.01 -5.75
C SER A 8 3.11 6.19 -7.22
N ASN A 9 4.02 6.78 -7.97
CA ASN A 9 3.82 6.99 -9.41
C ASN A 9 3.97 5.72 -10.22
N THR A 10 4.71 4.75 -9.70
CA THR A 10 4.95 3.49 -10.39
C THR A 10 4.82 2.34 -9.41
N GLU A 11 4.59 1.15 -9.95
CA GLU A 11 4.51 -0.05 -9.10
C GLU A 11 5.86 -0.33 -8.44
N TYR A 12 6.95 -0.09 -9.15
CA TYR A 12 8.27 -0.29 -8.59
C TYR A 12 8.52 0.67 -7.43
N GLY A 13 8.15 1.93 -7.60
CA GLY A 13 8.27 2.91 -6.53
C GLY A 13 7.41 2.56 -5.33
N LEU A 14 6.20 2.05 -5.59
CA LEU A 14 5.33 1.63 -4.51
C LEU A 14 5.96 0.48 -3.72
N GLU A 15 6.53 -0.48 -4.44
CA GLU A 15 7.17 -1.60 -3.79
C GLU A 15 8.31 -1.15 -2.89
N GLU A 16 9.14 -0.22 -3.36
CA GLU A 16 10.23 0.31 -2.56
C GLU A 16 9.74 1.04 -1.32
N GLU A 17 8.73 1.90 -1.49
CA GLU A 17 8.19 2.63 -0.36
C GLU A 17 7.51 1.71 0.64
N LEU A 18 6.79 0.72 0.14
CA LEU A 18 6.12 -0.24 1.01
C LEU A 18 7.13 -1.05 1.81
N ASN A 19 8.18 -1.53 1.13
CA ASN A 19 9.21 -2.30 1.82
C ASN A 19 9.96 -1.45 2.85
N ALA A 20 10.21 -0.19 2.54
CA ALA A 20 10.84 0.71 3.50
C ALA A 20 9.96 0.92 4.73
N PHE A 21 8.67 1.05 4.52
CA PHE A 21 7.74 1.19 5.62
C PHE A 21 7.69 -0.10 6.47
N LEU A 22 7.59 -1.23 5.80
CA LEU A 22 7.49 -2.52 6.50
C LEU A 22 8.75 -2.84 7.28
N SER A 23 9.92 -2.40 6.80
CA SER A 23 11.16 -2.66 7.50
C SER A 23 11.25 -1.94 8.84
N ARG A 24 10.45 -0.91 9.03
CA ARG A 24 10.38 -0.16 10.29
C ARG A 24 9.34 -0.73 11.25
N MET A 25 8.52 -1.64 10.76
CA MET A 25 7.41 -2.17 11.54
C MET A 25 7.74 -3.56 12.05
N ASN A 26 7.13 -3.90 13.17
CA ASN A 26 7.16 -5.27 13.66
C ASN A 26 6.11 -6.07 12.90
N ASP A 27 6.51 -7.20 12.34
CA ASP A 27 5.60 -8.03 11.56
C ASP A 27 4.37 -8.43 12.35
N ASP A 28 4.51 -8.58 13.66
CA ASP A 28 3.38 -8.95 14.50
C ASP A 28 2.29 -7.89 14.54
N ASN A 29 2.62 -6.66 14.18
CA ASN A 29 1.66 -5.57 14.16
C ASN A 29 0.90 -5.48 12.84
N ILE A 30 1.37 -6.17 11.81
CA ILE A 30 0.74 -6.13 10.50
C ILE A 30 -0.36 -7.18 10.43
N LEU A 31 -1.59 -6.73 10.18
CA LEU A 31 -2.72 -7.64 10.05
C LEU A 31 -2.95 -8.04 8.61
N ASP A 32 -2.82 -7.09 7.69
CA ASP A 32 -3.12 -7.36 6.29
C ASP A 32 -2.54 -6.23 5.45
N ILE A 33 -2.33 -6.53 4.17
CA ILE A 33 -1.90 -5.55 3.19
C ILE A 33 -2.78 -5.70 1.97
N LYS A 34 -3.43 -4.62 1.56
CA LYS A 34 -4.26 -4.60 0.37
C LYS A 34 -3.55 -3.80 -0.71
N TYR A 35 -3.43 -4.39 -1.88
CA TYR A 35 -2.78 -3.74 -3.02
C TYR A 35 -3.81 -3.41 -4.07
N GLN A 36 -3.70 -2.22 -4.64
CA GLN A 36 -4.50 -1.82 -5.78
C GLN A 36 -3.55 -1.32 -6.86
N GLY A 37 -3.51 -2.03 -7.95
CA GLY A 37 -2.68 -1.64 -9.08
C GLY A 37 -3.30 -0.52 -9.89
N ILE A 38 -2.62 -0.18 -10.98
CA ILE A 38 -3.15 0.81 -11.92
C ILE A 38 -4.42 0.22 -12.52
N GLY A 39 -5.55 0.86 -12.22
CA GLY A 39 -6.83 0.37 -12.63
C GLY A 39 -7.38 1.16 -13.80
N CYS A 40 -8.11 0.46 -14.65
CA CYS A 40 -8.74 1.07 -15.82
C CYS A 40 -10.24 0.92 -15.81
N HIS A 41 -10.83 0.68 -14.66
CA HIS A 41 -12.28 0.51 -14.58
C HIS A 41 -12.96 1.86 -14.48
N PRO A 42 -13.65 2.29 -15.54
CA PRO A 42 -14.45 3.50 -15.42
C PRO A 42 -15.57 3.27 -14.40
N PRO A 43 -16.02 4.31 -13.70
CA PRO A 43 -15.48 5.67 -13.75
C PRO A 43 -14.33 5.90 -12.78
N TYR A 44 -13.86 4.87 -12.11
CA TYR A 44 -12.92 5.00 -11.00
C TYR A 44 -11.53 4.49 -11.34
N GLY A 45 -11.07 4.70 -12.55
CA GLY A 45 -9.71 4.35 -12.90
C GLY A 45 -8.72 5.10 -12.05
N THR A 46 -7.72 4.39 -11.52
CA THR A 46 -6.64 5.03 -10.79
C THR A 46 -5.40 5.06 -11.68
N LYS A 47 -4.73 6.22 -11.69
CA LYS A 47 -3.51 6.37 -12.46
C LYS A 47 -2.29 5.86 -11.73
N TYR A 48 -2.41 5.69 -10.41
CA TYR A 48 -1.26 5.37 -9.58
C TYR A 48 -1.58 4.15 -8.73
N PRO A 49 -0.62 3.24 -8.58
CA PRO A 49 -0.81 2.10 -7.68
C PRO A 49 -0.78 2.58 -6.23
N SER A 50 -1.48 1.85 -5.39
CA SER A 50 -1.52 2.16 -3.98
C SER A 50 -1.58 0.88 -3.17
N ALA A 51 -1.17 0.98 -1.91
CA ALA A 51 -1.26 -0.12 -0.98
C ALA A 51 -1.80 0.39 0.35
N MET A 52 -2.58 -0.45 0.99
CA MET A 52 -3.12 -0.14 2.31
C MET A 52 -2.58 -1.18 3.29
N VAL A 53 -1.86 -0.70 4.29
CA VAL A 53 -1.32 -1.57 5.34
C VAL A 53 -2.23 -1.43 6.55
N ILE A 54 -2.77 -2.55 6.98
CA ILE A 54 -3.68 -2.60 8.12
C ILE A 54 -2.91 -3.12 9.32
N MET A 55 -2.89 -2.34 10.40
CA MET A 55 -2.07 -2.63 11.57
C MET A 55 -2.93 -2.72 12.82
N LYS A 56 -2.38 -3.39 13.84
CA LYS A 56 -3.10 -3.53 15.10
C LYS A 56 -3.27 -2.21 15.84
N SER A 57 -2.30 -1.35 15.74
CA SER A 57 -2.38 -0.06 16.44
C SER A 57 -1.48 0.97 15.77
#